data_0d1667887621ecde41e8b75a8ccd6581
#
_entry.id   0d1667887621ecde41e8b75a8ccd6581
#
_cell.length_a   1.000
_cell.length_b   1.000
_cell.length_c   1.000
_cell.angle_alpha   90.00
_cell.angle_beta   90.00
_cell.angle_gamma   90.00
#
_symmetry.space_group_name_H-M   'P 1'
#
loop_
_entity.id
_entity.type
_entity.pdbx_description
1 polymer ?
#
loop_
_entity_poly.entity_id
_entity_poly.type
_entity_poly.pdbx_seq_one_letter_code
_entity_poly.pdbx_strand_id
1 'polypeptide(L)'
;GHGIGSFLSVHEGPQKIAKNQGLSEGNIKEGMILSNEPGFYKEGEYGIRIENLIIVKRKSQTLLNFEVISWAPIDVDLIEFSLLTYDEIKWINWYHQEVFNKLSDKLNNKEKTWLFKVTQPIS
;
A
#
# COMPACT_ATOMS: atom_id res chain seq x y z
N GLY A 1 -2.51 -7.85 -6.64
CA GLY A 1 -2.57 -6.49 -7.21
C GLY A 1 -2.68 -6.53 -8.72
N HIS A 2 -3.19 -5.49 -9.30
CA HIS A 2 -3.51 -5.34 -10.73
C HIS A 2 -3.07 -3.97 -11.25
N GLY A 3 -3.14 -3.75 -12.57
CA GLY A 3 -2.87 -2.47 -13.19
C GLY A 3 -3.91 -1.40 -12.80
N ILE A 4 -3.47 -0.15 -12.73
CA ILE A 4 -4.30 1.03 -12.47
C ILE A 4 -4.06 2.05 -13.59
N GLY A 5 -5.15 2.56 -14.18
CA GLY A 5 -5.08 3.58 -15.23
C GLY A 5 -6.45 4.09 -15.65
N SER A 6 -6.48 5.28 -16.24
CA SER A 6 -7.73 5.97 -16.60
C SER A 6 -8.62 5.22 -17.60
N PHE A 7 -8.03 4.34 -18.40
CA PHE A 7 -8.72 3.56 -19.43
C PHE A 7 -8.73 2.07 -19.14
N LEU A 8 -8.24 1.65 -17.96
CA LEU A 8 -8.25 0.26 -17.54
C LEU A 8 -9.56 -0.08 -16.82
N SER A 9 -9.98 -1.33 -16.96
CA SER A 9 -11.01 -1.92 -16.09
C SER A 9 -10.48 -2.06 -14.66
N VAL A 10 -11.37 -2.29 -13.69
CA VAL A 10 -11.00 -2.36 -12.26
C VAL A 10 -9.91 -3.40 -12.01
N HIS A 11 -10.03 -4.60 -12.59
CA HIS A 11 -9.05 -5.67 -12.43
C HIS A 11 -8.40 -6.04 -13.78
N GLU A 12 -7.55 -5.16 -14.29
CA GLU A 12 -6.98 -5.36 -15.62
C GLU A 12 -5.47 -5.61 -15.55
N GLY A 13 -5.06 -6.61 -16.37
CA GLY A 13 -3.67 -6.97 -16.63
C GLY A 13 -3.07 -6.21 -17.82
N PRO A 14 -1.94 -6.71 -18.36
CA PRO A 14 -1.32 -8.03 -18.09
C PRO A 14 -0.48 -8.10 -16.81
N GLN A 15 0.00 -6.97 -16.28
CA GLN A 15 0.80 -6.95 -15.08
C GLN A 15 -0.01 -7.23 -13.82
N LYS A 16 0.58 -8.00 -12.90
CA LYS A 16 -0.02 -8.22 -11.58
C LYS A 16 1.01 -8.60 -10.52
N ILE A 17 0.65 -8.35 -9.27
CA ILE A 17 1.36 -8.84 -8.09
C ILE A 17 0.54 -9.98 -7.49
N ALA A 18 1.06 -11.20 -7.51
CA ALA A 18 0.39 -12.38 -6.99
C ALA A 18 1.38 -13.43 -6.50
N LYS A 19 0.94 -14.30 -5.57
CA LYS A 19 1.76 -15.44 -5.10
C LYS A 19 1.96 -16.51 -6.16
N ASN A 20 0.98 -16.71 -7.04
CA ASN A 20 1.04 -17.72 -8.11
C ASN A 20 1.65 -17.11 -9.36
N GLN A 21 2.88 -17.53 -9.68
CA GLN A 21 3.65 -17.03 -10.82
C GLN A 21 3.08 -17.44 -12.19
N GLY A 22 2.25 -18.46 -12.28
CA GLY A 22 1.74 -19.02 -13.54
C GLY A 22 0.66 -18.19 -14.25
N LEU A 23 0.25 -17.06 -13.70
CA LEU A 23 -0.88 -16.27 -14.20
C LEU A 23 -0.51 -14.83 -14.60
N SER A 24 0.76 -14.43 -14.58
CA SER A 24 1.14 -13.10 -15.06
C SER A 24 1.59 -13.17 -16.52
N GLU A 25 0.82 -12.60 -17.42
CA GLU A 25 1.11 -12.57 -18.86
C GLU A 25 2.05 -11.41 -19.25
N GLY A 26 2.53 -10.64 -18.30
CA GLY A 26 3.36 -9.46 -18.58
C GLY A 26 4.41 -9.15 -17.52
N ASN A 27 5.58 -8.75 -17.97
CA ASN A 27 6.64 -8.27 -17.09
C ASN A 27 6.31 -6.87 -16.58
N ILE A 28 6.58 -6.64 -15.30
CA ILE A 28 6.50 -5.30 -14.69
C ILE A 28 7.55 -4.40 -15.34
N LYS A 29 7.12 -3.18 -15.74
CA LYS A 29 7.98 -2.17 -16.39
C LYS A 29 7.91 -0.85 -15.63
N GLU A 30 8.97 -0.08 -15.75
CA GLU A 30 9.03 1.30 -15.22
C GLU A 30 7.84 2.14 -15.71
N GLY A 31 7.28 2.94 -14.82
CA GLY A 31 6.11 3.80 -15.07
C GLY A 31 4.76 3.12 -14.88
N MET A 32 4.70 1.79 -14.75
CA MET A 32 3.44 1.11 -14.44
C MET A 32 2.95 1.45 -13.04
N ILE A 33 1.63 1.66 -12.92
CA ILE A 33 0.95 1.82 -11.65
C ILE A 33 0.16 0.55 -11.35
N LEU A 34 0.29 0.04 -10.14
CA LEU A 34 -0.38 -1.16 -9.68
C LEU A 34 -0.99 -0.95 -8.30
N SER A 35 -2.04 -1.71 -7.99
CA SER A 35 -2.48 -1.91 -6.62
C SER A 35 -1.54 -2.86 -5.89
N ASN A 36 -1.21 -2.56 -4.65
CA ASN A 36 -0.53 -3.44 -3.73
C ASN A 36 -1.51 -3.76 -2.61
N GLU A 37 -2.10 -4.95 -2.67
CA GLU A 37 -3.31 -5.30 -1.93
C GLU A 37 -3.26 -6.71 -1.30
N PRO A 38 -2.26 -6.99 -0.47
CA PRO A 38 -2.24 -8.25 0.27
C PRO A 38 -3.46 -8.34 1.18
N GLY A 39 -4.11 -9.51 1.20
CA GLY A 39 -5.28 -9.74 2.01
C GLY A 39 -5.38 -11.18 2.49
N PHE A 40 -6.11 -11.36 3.58
CA PHE A 40 -6.52 -12.63 4.12
C PHE A 40 -8.05 -12.70 4.14
N TYR A 41 -8.60 -13.83 3.70
CA TYR A 41 -10.04 -14.03 3.60
C TYR A 41 -10.40 -15.39 4.17
N LYS A 42 -11.26 -15.38 5.20
CA LYS A 42 -11.77 -16.59 5.85
C LYS A 42 -13.24 -16.78 5.46
N GLU A 43 -13.52 -17.83 4.70
CA GLU A 43 -14.84 -18.09 4.16
C GLU A 43 -15.92 -18.17 5.26
N GLY A 44 -17.01 -17.45 5.06
CA GLY A 44 -18.13 -17.37 6.02
C GLY A 44 -17.87 -16.56 7.28
N GLU A 45 -16.67 -15.97 7.47
CA GLU A 45 -16.32 -15.21 8.67
C GLU A 45 -15.93 -13.76 8.34
N TYR A 46 -14.72 -13.52 7.78
CA TYR A 46 -14.24 -12.16 7.52
C TYR A 46 -13.17 -12.11 6.43
N GLY A 47 -12.94 -10.92 5.92
CA GLY A 47 -11.79 -10.59 5.09
C GLY A 47 -11.09 -9.34 5.60
N ILE A 48 -9.78 -9.30 5.46
CA ILE A 48 -8.97 -8.13 5.79
C ILE A 48 -7.95 -7.89 4.68
N ARG A 49 -7.79 -6.62 4.27
CA ARG A 49 -6.85 -6.20 3.24
C ARG A 49 -6.18 -4.90 3.65
N ILE A 50 -4.88 -4.80 3.41
CA ILE A 50 -4.13 -3.55 3.46
C ILE A 50 -3.78 -3.21 2.01
N GLU A 51 -4.13 -1.99 1.58
CA GLU A 51 -3.98 -1.61 0.19
C GLU A 51 -3.39 -0.21 0.05
N ASN A 52 -2.45 -0.08 -0.88
CA ASN A 52 -2.00 1.18 -1.43
C ASN A 52 -1.71 1.06 -2.94
N LEU A 53 -1.57 2.19 -3.60
CA LEU A 53 -1.11 2.24 -4.98
C LEU A 53 0.39 2.48 -5.00
N ILE A 54 1.05 1.80 -5.93
CA ILE A 54 2.48 1.91 -6.16
C ILE A 54 2.79 2.19 -7.62
N ILE A 55 3.83 2.98 -7.85
CA ILE A 55 4.40 3.18 -9.18
C ILE A 55 5.75 2.48 -9.27
N VAL A 56 6.01 1.85 -10.41
CA VAL A 56 7.28 1.19 -10.68
C VAL A 56 8.31 2.24 -11.09
N LYS A 57 9.42 2.28 -10.37
CA LYS A 57 10.56 3.17 -10.63
C LYS A 57 11.82 2.39 -10.95
N ARG A 58 12.69 2.98 -11.75
CA ARG A 58 14.03 2.43 -12.00
C ARG A 58 14.98 2.77 -10.84
N LYS A 59 15.54 1.74 -10.24
CA LYS A 59 16.55 1.88 -9.17
C LYS A 59 17.98 1.83 -9.73
N SER A 60 18.21 1.00 -10.76
CA SER A 60 19.49 0.88 -11.46
C SER A 60 19.25 0.36 -12.88
N GLN A 61 20.30 0.10 -13.64
CA GLN A 61 20.16 -0.48 -15.00
C GLN A 61 19.42 -1.84 -15.02
N THR A 62 19.52 -2.62 -13.94
CA THR A 62 18.98 -3.98 -13.85
C THR A 62 17.88 -4.16 -12.80
N LEU A 63 17.62 -3.13 -11.97
CA LEU A 63 16.68 -3.24 -10.85
C LEU A 63 15.56 -2.20 -10.96
N LEU A 64 14.36 -2.64 -10.64
CA LEU A 64 13.20 -1.81 -10.39
C LEU A 64 12.90 -1.79 -8.89
N ASN A 65 12.21 -0.76 -8.43
CA ASN A 65 11.61 -0.65 -7.10
C ASN A 65 10.21 -0.08 -7.21
N PHE A 66 9.52 -0.04 -6.09
CA PHE A 66 8.18 0.52 -5.97
C PHE A 66 8.21 1.78 -5.11
N GLU A 67 7.46 2.79 -5.54
CA GLU A 67 7.21 4.02 -4.78
C GLU A 67 5.71 4.11 -4.50
N VAL A 68 5.34 4.36 -3.25
CA VAL A 68 3.94 4.54 -2.85
C VAL A 68 3.41 5.87 -3.36
N ILE A 69 2.21 5.85 -3.94
CA ILE A 69 1.57 7.04 -4.52
C ILE A 69 0.16 7.32 -3.99
N SER A 70 -0.39 6.45 -3.13
CA SER A 70 -1.66 6.70 -2.43
C SER A 70 -1.45 6.70 -0.92
N TRP A 71 -2.15 7.60 -0.22
CA TRP A 71 -1.86 7.93 1.17
C TRP A 71 -3.14 7.95 1.99
N ALA A 72 -3.28 6.96 2.88
CA ALA A 72 -4.33 6.89 3.89
C ALA A 72 -3.79 6.16 5.13
N PRO A 73 -4.21 6.49 6.35
CA PRO A 73 -3.76 5.76 7.53
C PRO A 73 -4.14 4.28 7.44
N ILE A 74 -3.22 3.40 7.82
CA ILE A 74 -3.51 1.98 8.06
C ILE A 74 -4.16 1.89 9.45
N ASP A 75 -5.27 1.15 9.55
CA ASP A 75 -5.94 0.90 10.81
C ASP A 75 -5.07 -0.04 11.67
N VAL A 76 -4.47 0.52 12.73
CA VAL A 76 -3.56 -0.22 13.61
C VAL A 76 -4.28 -1.07 14.64
N ASP A 77 -5.56 -0.83 14.90
CA ASP A 77 -6.35 -1.60 15.88
C ASP A 77 -6.57 -3.06 15.42
N LEU A 78 -6.35 -3.33 14.12
CA LEU A 78 -6.45 -4.66 13.53
C LEU A 78 -5.10 -5.37 13.35
N ILE A 79 -4.01 -4.79 13.86
CA ILE A 79 -2.66 -5.34 13.71
C ILE A 79 -2.27 -6.11 14.97
N GLU A 80 -1.87 -7.37 14.81
CA GLU A 80 -1.21 -8.15 15.86
C GLU A 80 0.30 -7.81 15.84
N PHE A 81 0.72 -6.90 16.71
CA PHE A 81 2.09 -6.38 16.74
C PHE A 81 3.16 -7.44 16.98
N SER A 82 2.83 -8.50 17.74
CA SER A 82 3.78 -9.59 18.03
C SER A 82 4.19 -10.38 16.79
N LEU A 83 3.43 -10.27 15.69
CA LEU A 83 3.73 -10.92 14.41
C LEU A 83 4.56 -10.05 13.48
N LEU A 84 4.73 -8.76 13.79
CA LEU A 84 5.50 -7.85 12.94
C LEU A 84 7.00 -8.00 13.16
N THR A 85 7.75 -7.96 12.08
CA THR A 85 9.20 -7.77 12.12
C THR A 85 9.55 -6.31 12.41
N TYR A 86 10.76 -6.07 12.87
CA TYR A 86 11.28 -4.72 13.10
C TYR A 86 11.23 -3.82 11.84
N ASP A 87 11.50 -4.39 10.67
CA ASP A 87 11.44 -3.64 9.41
C ASP A 87 10.02 -3.30 9.00
N GLU A 88 9.03 -4.14 9.31
CA GLU A 88 7.61 -3.84 9.07
C GLU A 88 7.11 -2.74 9.99
N ILE A 89 7.48 -2.74 11.28
CA ILE A 89 7.18 -1.66 12.22
C ILE A 89 7.78 -0.33 11.72
N LYS A 90 9.04 -0.34 11.32
CA LYS A 90 9.70 0.84 10.73
C LYS A 90 8.98 1.35 9.50
N TRP A 91 8.55 0.43 8.63
CA TRP A 91 7.85 0.80 7.40
C TRP A 91 6.49 1.43 7.70
N ILE A 92 5.70 0.87 8.64
CA ILE A 92 4.40 1.43 9.05
C ILE A 92 4.60 2.83 9.63
N ASN A 93 5.58 3.01 10.52
CA ASN A 93 5.87 4.30 11.13
C ASN A 93 6.31 5.34 10.10
N TRP A 94 7.17 4.98 9.15
CA TRP A 94 7.53 5.83 8.03
C TRP A 94 6.31 6.17 7.16
N TYR A 95 5.49 5.18 6.82
CA TYR A 95 4.31 5.38 6.00
C TYR A 95 3.30 6.34 6.67
N HIS A 96 3.01 6.15 7.95
CA HIS A 96 2.14 7.02 8.72
C HIS A 96 2.69 8.46 8.83
N GLN A 97 4.00 8.62 9.00
CA GLN A 97 4.63 9.95 8.98
C GLN A 97 4.43 10.64 7.62
N GLU A 98 4.60 9.90 6.52
CA GLU A 98 4.35 10.43 5.18
C GLU A 98 2.87 10.77 4.94
N VAL A 99 1.95 9.93 5.41
CA VAL A 99 0.50 10.23 5.38
C VAL A 99 0.22 11.56 6.08
N PHE A 100 0.72 11.74 7.29
CA PHE A 100 0.53 12.99 8.04
C PHE A 100 1.15 14.18 7.31
N ASN A 101 2.38 14.08 6.86
CA ASN A 101 3.08 15.15 6.16
C ASN A 101 2.37 15.61 4.89
N LYS A 102 1.82 14.68 4.12
CA LYS A 102 1.18 14.97 2.82
C LYS A 102 -0.25 15.49 2.95
N LEU A 103 -0.96 15.12 4.00
CA LEU A 103 -2.39 15.40 4.13
C LEU A 103 -2.72 16.49 5.16
N SER A 104 -1.91 16.64 6.21
CA SER A 104 -2.25 17.51 7.36
C SER A 104 -2.58 18.96 6.99
N ASP A 105 -1.91 19.52 5.99
CA ASP A 105 -2.13 20.91 5.55
C ASP A 105 -3.37 21.08 4.65
N LYS A 106 -4.00 19.99 4.26
CA LYS A 106 -5.21 19.96 3.44
C LYS A 106 -6.48 19.78 4.27
N LEU A 107 -6.34 19.57 5.58
CA LEU A 107 -7.39 19.21 6.52
C LEU A 107 -7.72 20.37 7.46
N ASN A 108 -8.98 20.45 7.91
CA ASN A 108 -9.36 21.34 8.98
C ASN A 108 -8.80 20.88 10.34
N ASN A 109 -8.88 21.72 11.37
CA ASN A 109 -8.27 21.43 12.68
C ASN A 109 -8.77 20.11 13.32
N LYS A 110 -10.05 19.79 13.19
CA LYS A 110 -10.63 18.56 13.75
C LYS A 110 -10.10 17.32 13.04
N GLU A 111 -10.07 17.35 11.72
CA GLU A 111 -9.55 16.29 10.88
C GLU A 111 -8.04 16.10 11.07
N LYS A 112 -7.29 17.20 11.16
CA LYS A 112 -5.85 17.17 11.44
C LYS A 112 -5.55 16.53 12.80
N THR A 113 -6.34 16.86 13.83
CA THR A 113 -6.19 16.23 15.15
C THR A 113 -6.47 14.74 15.11
N TRP A 114 -7.51 14.32 14.38
CA TRP A 114 -7.79 12.91 14.15
C TRP A 114 -6.65 12.22 13.38
N LEU A 115 -6.19 12.82 12.25
CA LEU A 115 -5.11 12.27 11.46
C LEU A 115 -3.84 12.10 12.31
N PHE A 116 -3.48 13.11 13.10
CA PHE A 116 -2.35 13.03 14.03
C PHE A 116 -2.47 11.83 14.97
N LYS A 117 -3.66 11.60 15.54
CA LYS A 117 -3.91 10.50 16.47
C LYS A 117 -3.71 9.13 15.80
N VAL A 118 -4.26 8.93 14.59
CA VAL A 118 -4.24 7.63 13.92
C VAL A 118 -2.94 7.33 13.16
N THR A 119 -2.03 8.30 13.08
CA THR A 119 -0.70 8.15 12.47
C THR A 119 0.45 8.15 13.49
N GLN A 120 0.14 7.96 14.78
CA GLN A 120 1.18 7.87 15.80
C GLN A 120 2.04 6.62 15.60
N PRO A 121 3.35 6.68 15.95
CA PRO A 121 4.22 5.53 15.85
C PRO A 121 3.71 4.35 16.68
N ILE A 122 3.86 3.17 16.13
CA ILE A 122 3.67 1.88 16.81
C ILE A 122 5.03 1.33 17.28
N SER A 123 5.03 0.50 18.31
CA SER A 123 6.22 -0.10 18.90
C SER A 123 6.02 -1.59 19.18
#